data_18c572740e31262faf9f64bb8bc2e366
#
_entry.id   18c572740e31262faf9f64bb8bc2e366
#
_cell.length_a   1.000
_cell.length_b   1.000
_cell.length_c   1.000
_cell.angle_alpha   90.00
_cell.angle_beta   90.00
_cell.angle_gamma   90.00
#
_symmetry.space_group_name_H-M   'P 1'
#
loop_
_entity.id
_entity.type
_entity.pdbx_description
1 polymer ?
#
loop_
_entity_poly.entity_id
_entity_poly.type
_entity_poly.pdbx_seq_one_letter_code
_entity_poly.pdbx_strand_id
1 'polypeptide(L)'
;SDLGGNKFLFGQTSQGIHNGIRNNGFLHQAHWGADTNGATNLNDYLAADEDGWVHAAWTYDGATDTGQIYLDGVIDYEGAKNSPNGSGNLIIGGSNGGGDNFRGLVDEIAVWDNVQSAEAIAALAAGGSPLAAPPTQNALRISTFSYNTGTGDLDINWSSNGGKSYGLEYSLDLSTWVDLDVTVESGGDATNFQLPGAQNPLVELPNVYLRVYEK
;
A
#
# COMPACT_ATOMS: atom_id res chain seq x y z
N SER A 1 26.02 -1.62 14.85
CA SER A 1 24.95 -0.89 15.55
C SER A 1 24.49 -1.69 16.76
N ASP A 2 24.35 -1.06 17.93
CA ASP A 2 23.80 -1.71 19.11
C ASP A 2 22.25 -1.66 19.03
N LEU A 3 21.63 -2.76 18.59
CA LEU A 3 20.18 -2.95 18.58
C LEU A 3 19.65 -3.58 19.90
N GLY A 4 20.48 -3.66 20.93
CA GLY A 4 20.04 -4.10 22.25
C GLY A 4 19.09 -3.11 22.91
N GLY A 5 18.04 -3.61 23.56
CA GLY A 5 16.95 -2.82 24.14
C GLY A 5 15.98 -2.25 23.08
N ASN A 6 14.89 -1.68 23.54
CA ASN A 6 13.94 -1.00 22.64
C ASN A 6 14.54 0.31 22.13
N LYS A 7 14.28 0.62 20.87
CA LYS A 7 14.73 1.84 20.16
C LYS A 7 13.56 2.42 19.41
N PHE A 8 12.73 3.23 20.06
CA PHE A 8 11.56 3.80 19.41
C PHE A 8 11.90 5.09 18.69
N LEU A 9 11.41 5.17 17.45
CA LEU A 9 11.61 6.31 16.56
C LEU A 9 10.48 7.31 16.68
N PHE A 10 9.26 6.80 16.77
CA PHE A 10 8.04 7.59 16.93
C PHE A 10 7.28 7.13 18.17
N GLY A 11 6.82 8.07 18.97
CA GLY A 11 6.04 7.77 20.14
C GLY A 11 5.11 8.90 20.54
N GLN A 12 4.26 8.61 21.50
CA GLN A 12 3.43 9.61 22.19
C GLN A 12 3.65 9.54 23.69
N THR A 13 3.40 10.65 24.37
CA THR A 13 3.58 10.76 25.81
C THR A 13 2.78 9.70 26.60
N SER A 14 1.62 9.29 26.09
CA SER A 14 0.78 8.23 26.66
C SER A 14 1.14 6.82 26.20
N GLN A 15 2.19 6.66 25.40
CA GLN A 15 2.57 5.38 24.75
C GLN A 15 1.51 4.78 23.83
N GLY A 16 0.51 5.52 23.43
CA GLY A 16 -0.51 5.05 22.50
C GLY A 16 0.06 4.70 21.12
N ILE A 17 1.18 5.33 20.75
CA ILE A 17 2.02 4.96 19.62
C ILE A 17 3.46 4.85 20.14
N HIS A 18 4.17 3.77 19.77
CA HIS A 18 5.60 3.61 20.01
C HIS A 18 6.22 2.69 18.94
N ASN A 19 6.48 3.30 17.79
CA ASN A 19 7.02 2.62 16.62
C ASN A 19 8.55 2.76 16.56
N GLY A 20 9.24 1.71 16.13
CA GLY A 20 10.68 1.71 16.01
C GLY A 20 11.26 0.30 15.96
N ILE A 21 12.24 0.01 16.79
CA ILE A 21 12.89 -1.31 16.88
C ILE A 21 12.67 -1.87 18.27
N ARG A 22 12.20 -3.11 18.36
CA ARG A 22 12.04 -3.83 19.61
C ARG A 22 13.37 -4.46 20.06
N ASN A 23 13.47 -4.80 21.35
CA ASN A 23 14.65 -5.44 21.94
C ASN A 23 15.03 -6.79 21.33
N ASN A 24 14.18 -7.38 20.49
CA ASN A 24 14.44 -8.60 19.71
C ASN A 24 15.02 -8.31 18.32
N GLY A 25 15.24 -7.04 17.95
CA GLY A 25 15.84 -6.63 16.68
C GLY A 25 14.88 -6.48 15.50
N PHE A 26 13.56 -6.56 15.71
CA PHE A 26 12.58 -6.41 14.64
C PHE A 26 12.00 -5.00 14.62
N LEU A 27 11.59 -4.52 13.44
CA LEU A 27 10.75 -3.34 13.34
C LEU A 27 9.46 -3.57 14.12
N HIS A 28 8.97 -2.54 14.77
CA HIS A 28 7.87 -2.62 15.71
C HIS A 28 6.83 -1.53 15.45
N GLN A 29 5.58 -1.93 15.40
CA GLN A 29 4.43 -1.03 15.38
C GLN A 29 3.54 -1.30 16.58
N ALA A 30 3.37 -0.31 17.43
CA ALA A 30 2.56 -0.44 18.61
C ALA A 30 1.47 0.62 18.70
N HIS A 31 0.27 0.14 18.96
CA HIS A 31 -0.88 0.91 19.38
C HIS A 31 -1.36 0.29 20.68
N TRP A 32 -0.78 0.68 21.79
CA TRP A 32 -0.93 0.10 23.14
C TRP A 32 -1.97 -1.04 23.26
N GLY A 33 -1.50 -2.26 23.51
CA GLY A 33 -2.34 -3.45 23.57
C GLY A 33 -2.54 -4.18 22.23
N ALA A 34 -1.97 -3.65 21.13
CA ALA A 34 -1.95 -4.28 19.81
C ALA A 34 -0.56 -4.15 19.17
N ASP A 35 0.45 -4.64 19.89
CA ASP A 35 1.84 -4.58 19.45
C ASP A 35 2.12 -5.65 18.39
N THR A 36 2.79 -5.27 17.31
CA THR A 36 3.20 -6.17 16.22
C THR A 36 4.64 -5.91 15.83
N ASN A 37 5.30 -6.95 15.32
CA ASN A 37 6.66 -6.87 14.82
C ASN A 37 6.69 -7.25 13.35
N GLY A 38 7.66 -6.71 12.62
CA GLY A 38 8.04 -7.18 11.30
C GLY A 38 8.57 -8.61 11.32
N ALA A 39 8.79 -9.17 10.16
CA ALA A 39 9.31 -10.53 9.98
C ALA A 39 10.84 -10.58 9.90
N THR A 40 11.47 -9.46 9.52
CA THR A 40 12.92 -9.39 9.28
C THR A 40 13.67 -8.93 10.51
N ASN A 41 14.69 -9.71 10.93
CA ASN A 41 15.59 -9.31 12.01
C ASN A 41 16.65 -8.33 11.49
N LEU A 42 16.63 -7.10 11.98
CA LEU A 42 17.53 -6.04 11.53
C LEU A 42 19.00 -6.28 11.87
N ASN A 43 19.33 -7.10 12.90
CA ASN A 43 20.72 -7.44 13.16
C ASN A 43 21.33 -8.24 12.00
N ASP A 44 20.58 -9.20 11.47
CA ASP A 44 21.01 -10.03 10.34
C ASP A 44 20.95 -9.22 9.04
N TYR A 45 19.90 -8.42 8.86
CA TYR A 45 19.70 -7.57 7.69
C TYR A 45 20.84 -6.55 7.52
N LEU A 46 21.13 -5.76 8.56
CA LEU A 46 22.18 -4.75 8.55
C LEU A 46 23.61 -5.34 8.54
N ALA A 47 23.79 -6.59 8.95
CA ALA A 47 25.08 -7.26 8.83
C ALA A 47 25.43 -7.56 7.36
N ALA A 48 24.44 -7.64 6.50
CA ALA A 48 24.60 -7.86 5.05
C ALA A 48 24.66 -6.55 4.25
N ASP A 49 24.35 -5.41 4.87
CA ASP A 49 24.29 -4.10 4.25
C ASP A 49 25.53 -3.26 4.58
N GLU A 50 26.27 -2.81 3.53
CA GLU A 50 27.52 -2.08 3.70
C GLU A 50 27.34 -0.63 4.17
N ASP A 51 26.19 0.01 3.88
CA ASP A 51 25.96 1.41 4.24
C ASP A 51 25.23 1.60 5.58
N GLY A 52 24.55 0.57 6.05
CA GLY A 52 23.91 0.53 7.36
C GLY A 52 22.69 1.41 7.52
N TRP A 53 22.11 1.91 6.43
CA TRP A 53 20.86 2.64 6.42
C TRP A 53 19.70 1.73 6.02
N VAL A 54 18.53 1.97 6.59
CA VAL A 54 17.29 1.31 6.20
C VAL A 54 16.18 2.35 6.10
N HIS A 55 15.33 2.19 5.11
CA HIS A 55 14.06 2.91 5.05
C HIS A 55 13.01 2.12 5.85
N ALA A 56 12.40 2.74 6.84
CA ALA A 56 11.34 2.12 7.63
C ALA A 56 10.06 2.96 7.55
N ALA A 57 8.93 2.32 7.27
CA ALA A 57 7.64 2.97 7.29
C ALA A 57 6.59 2.13 8.04
N TRP A 58 5.63 2.83 8.63
CA TRP A 58 4.50 2.24 9.35
C TRP A 58 3.22 2.89 8.87
N THR A 59 2.25 2.11 8.47
CA THR A 59 0.93 2.60 8.09
C THR A 59 -0.15 2.03 8.99
N TYR A 60 -1.25 2.76 9.12
CA TYR A 60 -2.47 2.28 9.73
C TYR A 60 -3.66 2.79 8.92
N ASP A 61 -4.48 1.87 8.44
CA ASP A 61 -5.74 2.17 7.77
C ASP A 61 -6.89 1.97 8.76
N GLY A 62 -7.50 3.07 9.16
CA GLY A 62 -8.64 3.06 10.10
C GLY A 62 -9.97 2.62 9.46
N ALA A 63 -10.04 2.50 8.14
CA ALA A 63 -11.24 1.97 7.47
C ALA A 63 -11.29 0.44 7.50
N THR A 64 -10.13 -0.20 7.48
CA THR A 64 -9.97 -1.66 7.46
C THR A 64 -9.39 -2.23 8.74
N ASP A 65 -8.99 -1.38 9.69
CA ASP A 65 -8.23 -1.74 10.90
C ASP A 65 -6.99 -2.57 10.58
N THR A 66 -6.24 -2.16 9.54
CA THR A 66 -5.03 -2.84 9.07
C THR A 66 -3.79 -2.01 9.36
N GLY A 67 -2.79 -2.64 9.97
CA GLY A 67 -1.45 -2.08 10.15
C GLY A 67 -0.44 -2.75 9.25
N GLN A 68 0.50 -1.97 8.71
CA GLN A 68 1.59 -2.49 7.90
C GLN A 68 2.93 -1.91 8.39
N ILE A 69 3.97 -2.73 8.29
CA ILE A 69 5.37 -2.34 8.52
C ILE A 69 6.11 -2.58 7.22
N TYR A 70 6.90 -1.60 6.79
CA TYR A 70 7.74 -1.69 5.60
C TYR A 70 9.20 -1.57 5.96
N LEU A 71 10.03 -2.38 5.32
CA LEU A 71 11.49 -2.33 5.33
C LEU A 71 11.98 -2.15 3.89
N ASP A 72 12.71 -1.07 3.62
CA ASP A 72 13.25 -0.71 2.31
C ASP A 72 12.21 -0.77 1.18
N GLY A 73 11.02 -0.23 1.48
CA GLY A 73 9.91 -0.15 0.53
C GLY A 73 9.08 -1.43 0.37
N VAL A 74 9.48 -2.53 1.01
CA VAL A 74 8.79 -3.82 0.93
C VAL A 74 7.99 -4.09 2.20
N ILE A 75 6.79 -4.66 2.06
CA ILE A 75 5.98 -5.07 3.21
C ILE A 75 6.72 -6.15 4.00
N ASP A 76 7.04 -5.86 5.26
CA ASP A 76 7.66 -6.75 6.22
C ASP A 76 6.64 -7.35 7.21
N TYR A 77 5.49 -6.70 7.37
CA TYR A 77 4.33 -7.18 8.10
C TYR A 77 3.05 -6.51 7.62
N GLU A 78 1.97 -7.28 7.56
CA GLU A 78 0.60 -6.79 7.39
C GLU A 78 -0.36 -7.59 8.27
N GLY A 79 -1.29 -6.93 8.92
CA GLY A 79 -2.30 -7.60 9.73
C GLY A 79 -3.24 -6.67 10.48
N ALA A 80 -4.21 -7.27 11.15
CA ALA A 80 -5.18 -6.53 11.93
C ALA A 80 -4.51 -5.67 13.02
N LYS A 81 -4.99 -4.45 13.16
CA LYS A 81 -4.43 -3.45 14.08
C LYS A 81 -5.57 -2.63 14.71
N ASN A 82 -5.56 -2.48 16.01
CA ASN A 82 -6.50 -1.59 16.69
C ASN A 82 -6.17 -0.12 16.38
N SER A 83 -7.19 0.74 16.40
CA SER A 83 -6.98 2.19 16.34
C SER A 83 -5.97 2.64 17.40
N PRO A 84 -5.07 3.59 17.08
CA PRO A 84 -4.20 4.16 18.08
C PRO A 84 -5.04 4.88 19.13
N ASN A 85 -4.75 4.60 20.39
CA ASN A 85 -5.44 5.20 21.54
C ASN A 85 -4.56 6.18 22.30
N GLY A 86 -3.47 6.61 21.68
CA GLY A 86 -2.54 7.58 22.25
C GLY A 86 -3.11 8.99 22.32
N SER A 87 -2.49 9.79 23.15
CA SER A 87 -2.76 11.22 23.27
C SER A 87 -1.47 11.98 23.54
N GLY A 88 -1.54 13.30 23.41
CA GLY A 88 -0.38 14.17 23.60
C GLY A 88 0.46 14.33 22.34
N ASN A 89 1.65 14.89 22.51
CA ASN A 89 2.52 15.24 21.41
C ASN A 89 3.17 13.99 20.79
N LEU A 90 3.37 14.05 19.47
CA LEU A 90 4.26 13.11 18.79
C LEU A 90 5.70 13.40 19.22
N ILE A 91 6.41 12.35 19.59
CA ILE A 91 7.83 12.38 19.97
C ILE A 91 8.62 11.69 18.87
N ILE A 92 9.67 12.34 18.40
CA ILE A 92 10.61 11.76 17.44
C ILE A 92 11.88 11.39 18.21
N GLY A 93 12.41 10.17 17.96
CA GLY A 93 13.60 9.67 18.61
C GLY A 93 13.34 9.00 19.95
N GLY A 94 12.12 8.69 20.31
CA GLY A 94 11.77 8.03 21.56
C GLY A 94 10.30 7.74 21.73
N SER A 95 9.98 7.15 22.88
CA SER A 95 8.61 7.03 23.38
C SER A 95 8.52 7.63 24.78
N ASN A 96 7.44 8.18 25.18
CA ASN A 96 7.14 8.51 26.58
C ASN A 96 8.19 9.40 27.36
N GLY A 97 9.05 10.12 26.68
CA GLY A 97 9.88 11.16 27.29
C GLY A 97 11.00 10.74 28.24
N GLY A 98 11.38 9.49 28.31
CA GLY A 98 12.43 9.12 29.26
C GLY A 98 13.07 7.75 29.15
N GLY A 99 12.57 6.87 28.32
CA GLY A 99 13.13 5.53 28.09
C GLY A 99 13.07 5.12 26.64
N ASP A 100 13.73 4.05 26.29
CA ASP A 100 13.64 3.41 24.98
C ASP A 100 13.92 4.36 23.79
N ASN A 101 14.82 5.32 24.00
CA ASN A 101 15.14 6.31 22.97
C ASN A 101 15.94 5.67 21.84
N PHE A 102 15.66 6.14 20.63
CA PHE A 102 16.45 5.75 19.45
C PHE A 102 17.91 6.21 19.60
N ARG A 103 18.82 5.35 19.21
CA ARG A 103 20.27 5.60 19.22
C ARG A 103 20.82 5.30 17.84
N GLY A 104 20.98 6.32 17.05
CA GLY A 104 21.44 6.21 15.67
C GLY A 104 21.25 7.53 14.94
N LEU A 105 21.45 7.50 13.65
CA LEU A 105 21.17 8.60 12.76
C LEU A 105 19.77 8.41 12.19
N VAL A 106 19.07 9.52 11.98
CA VAL A 106 17.74 9.55 11.37
C VAL A 106 17.76 10.66 10.36
N ASP A 107 17.23 10.40 9.18
CA ASP A 107 17.10 11.36 8.11
C ASP A 107 15.71 11.24 7.45
N GLU A 108 15.27 12.26 6.75
CA GLU A 108 14.07 12.31 5.92
C GLU A 108 12.79 11.82 6.63
N ILE A 109 12.54 12.32 7.84
CA ILE A 109 11.33 11.96 8.59
C ILE A 109 10.11 12.65 7.97
N ALA A 110 9.07 11.87 7.70
CA ALA A 110 7.79 12.36 7.25
C ALA A 110 6.62 11.67 7.96
N VAL A 111 5.52 12.38 8.15
CA VAL A 111 4.27 11.87 8.73
C VAL A 111 3.11 12.40 7.88
N TRP A 112 2.21 11.51 7.52
CA TRP A 112 1.01 11.83 6.75
C TRP A 112 -0.24 11.54 7.56
N ASP A 113 -1.29 12.24 7.28
CA ASP A 113 -2.63 12.05 7.86
C ASP A 113 -3.50 11.06 7.05
N ASN A 114 -2.93 10.50 5.99
CA ASN A 114 -3.55 9.50 5.12
C ASN A 114 -2.58 8.33 4.90
N VAL A 115 -3.13 7.16 4.57
CA VAL A 115 -2.34 5.98 4.24
C VAL A 115 -1.63 6.19 2.91
N GLN A 116 -0.31 6.01 2.92
CA GLN A 116 0.47 6.00 1.69
C GLN A 116 0.40 4.63 1.03
N SER A 117 0.33 4.58 -0.31
CA SER A 117 0.33 3.31 -1.04
C SER A 117 1.70 2.60 -0.96
N ALA A 118 1.71 1.30 -1.20
CA ALA A 118 2.95 0.52 -1.22
C ALA A 118 3.94 1.06 -2.26
N GLU A 119 3.44 1.52 -3.43
CA GLU A 119 4.24 2.13 -4.49
C GLU A 119 4.86 3.46 -4.05
N ALA A 120 4.08 4.29 -3.32
CA ALA A 120 4.58 5.55 -2.76
C ALA A 120 5.69 5.28 -1.75
N ILE A 121 5.52 4.29 -0.87
CA ILE A 121 6.52 3.89 0.13
C ILE A 121 7.76 3.32 -0.55
N ALA A 122 7.61 2.50 -1.59
CA ALA A 122 8.73 1.98 -2.38
C ALA A 122 9.50 3.10 -3.10
N ALA A 123 8.80 4.11 -3.63
CA ALA A 123 9.43 5.28 -4.22
C ALA A 123 10.23 6.10 -3.21
N LEU A 124 9.72 6.26 -1.98
CA LEU A 124 10.46 6.92 -0.88
C LEU A 124 11.72 6.14 -0.52
N ALA A 125 11.63 4.81 -0.39
CA ALA A 125 12.77 3.95 -0.11
C ALA A 125 13.84 4.02 -1.22
N ALA A 126 13.44 4.27 -2.46
CA ALA A 126 14.34 4.49 -3.59
C ALA A 126 14.93 5.93 -3.65
N GLY A 127 14.77 6.74 -2.61
CA GLY A 127 15.27 8.10 -2.52
C GLY A 127 14.31 9.16 -3.07
N GLY A 128 13.05 8.85 -3.22
CA GLY A 128 12.01 9.81 -3.59
C GLY A 128 11.78 10.84 -2.49
N SER A 129 11.38 12.05 -2.86
CA SER A 129 11.10 13.11 -1.89
C SER A 129 9.74 12.87 -1.20
N PRO A 130 9.67 12.96 0.14
CA PRO A 130 8.40 12.92 0.85
C PRO A 130 7.49 14.13 0.56
N LEU A 131 8.06 15.18 -0.03
CA LEU A 131 7.32 16.37 -0.51
C LEU A 131 6.85 16.22 -1.97
N ALA A 132 7.28 15.18 -2.67
CA ALA A 132 6.69 14.86 -3.96
C ALA A 132 5.22 14.52 -3.75
N ALA A 133 4.36 14.97 -4.65
CA ALA A 133 2.98 14.49 -4.64
C ALA A 133 3.03 12.94 -4.67
N PRO A 134 2.27 12.24 -3.80
CA PRO A 134 2.16 10.80 -3.91
C PRO A 134 1.84 10.46 -5.37
N PRO A 135 2.39 9.36 -5.91
CA PRO A 135 2.01 8.93 -7.24
C PRO A 135 0.49 8.93 -7.29
N THR A 136 -0.06 9.74 -8.16
CA THR A 136 -1.51 9.83 -8.33
C THR A 136 -1.98 8.43 -8.68
N GLN A 137 -2.71 7.79 -7.79
CA GLN A 137 -3.49 6.62 -8.20
C GLN A 137 -4.32 7.10 -9.37
N ASN A 138 -4.07 6.56 -10.54
CA ASN A 138 -4.86 6.89 -11.71
C ASN A 138 -6.31 6.50 -11.39
N ALA A 139 -7.18 7.48 -11.31
CA ALA A 139 -8.60 7.21 -11.16
C ALA A 139 -9.00 6.24 -12.29
N LEU A 140 -9.62 5.14 -11.93
CA LEU A 140 -10.05 4.13 -12.90
C LEU A 140 -10.96 4.76 -13.94
N ARG A 141 -10.48 4.85 -15.15
CA ARG A 141 -11.20 5.52 -16.25
C ARG A 141 -10.92 4.79 -17.56
N ILE A 142 -11.98 4.40 -18.25
CA ILE A 142 -11.88 3.90 -19.61
C ILE A 142 -11.44 5.08 -20.51
N SER A 143 -10.27 4.91 -21.13
CA SER A 143 -9.64 5.92 -21.99
C SER A 143 -10.03 5.73 -23.47
N THR A 144 -10.13 4.48 -23.90
CA THR A 144 -10.59 4.13 -25.24
C THR A 144 -11.48 2.90 -25.20
N PHE A 145 -12.42 2.85 -26.12
CA PHE A 145 -13.33 1.74 -26.32
C PHE A 145 -13.54 1.57 -27.83
N SER A 146 -13.43 0.35 -28.31
CA SER A 146 -13.70 -0.01 -29.69
C SER A 146 -14.48 -1.32 -29.75
N TYR A 147 -15.54 -1.34 -30.52
CA TYR A 147 -16.34 -2.52 -30.81
C TYR A 147 -16.50 -2.71 -32.32
N ASN A 148 -16.04 -3.83 -32.83
CA ASN A 148 -16.19 -4.17 -34.24
C ASN A 148 -17.51 -4.92 -34.46
N THR A 149 -18.50 -4.27 -35.03
CA THR A 149 -19.83 -4.86 -35.27
C THR A 149 -19.84 -6.00 -36.28
N GLY A 150 -18.80 -6.11 -37.11
CA GLY A 150 -18.68 -7.18 -38.12
C GLY A 150 -18.08 -8.47 -37.55
N THR A 151 -17.16 -8.37 -36.60
CA THR A 151 -16.48 -9.52 -35.97
C THR A 151 -16.92 -9.76 -34.52
N GLY A 152 -17.52 -8.77 -33.89
CA GLY A 152 -17.87 -8.81 -32.46
C GLY A 152 -16.68 -8.56 -31.52
N ASP A 153 -15.51 -8.19 -32.06
CA ASP A 153 -14.35 -7.93 -31.24
C ASP A 153 -14.51 -6.68 -30.39
N LEU A 154 -14.09 -6.75 -29.15
CA LEU A 154 -14.09 -5.68 -28.17
C LEU A 154 -12.65 -5.37 -27.77
N ASP A 155 -12.28 -4.09 -27.77
CA ASP A 155 -11.00 -3.58 -27.28
C ASP A 155 -11.25 -2.43 -26.30
N ILE A 156 -10.71 -2.55 -25.10
CA ILE A 156 -10.89 -1.57 -24.03
C ILE A 156 -9.54 -1.21 -23.44
N ASN A 157 -9.26 0.09 -23.31
CA ASN A 157 -8.14 0.59 -22.54
C ASN A 157 -8.65 1.42 -21.35
N TRP A 158 -7.99 1.27 -20.23
CA TRP A 158 -8.29 2.09 -19.03
C TRP A 158 -7.02 2.51 -18.31
N SER A 159 -7.13 3.60 -17.53
CA SER A 159 -6.09 3.98 -16.58
C SER A 159 -6.02 2.93 -15.46
N SER A 160 -4.83 2.49 -15.11
CA SER A 160 -4.61 1.44 -14.13
C SER A 160 -3.46 1.78 -13.18
N ASN A 161 -3.34 1.03 -12.11
CA ASN A 161 -2.25 1.13 -11.16
C ASN A 161 -1.42 -0.16 -11.20
N GLY A 162 -0.11 -0.04 -11.19
CA GLY A 162 0.80 -1.19 -11.21
C GLY A 162 0.52 -2.15 -10.04
N GLY A 163 0.64 -3.45 -10.29
CA GLY A 163 0.44 -4.49 -9.28
C GLY A 163 -1.01 -4.81 -8.91
N LYS A 164 -1.98 -4.18 -9.60
CA LYS A 164 -3.41 -4.44 -9.42
C LYS A 164 -3.96 -5.38 -10.48
N SER A 165 -5.09 -6.02 -10.16
CA SER A 165 -5.87 -6.82 -11.10
C SER A 165 -7.24 -6.20 -11.29
N TYR A 166 -7.80 -6.36 -12.48
CA TYR A 166 -9.07 -5.76 -12.86
C TYR A 166 -10.03 -6.81 -13.38
N GLY A 167 -11.33 -6.59 -13.15
CA GLY A 167 -12.43 -7.32 -13.74
C GLY A 167 -13.28 -6.44 -14.63
N LEU A 168 -14.09 -7.08 -15.47
CA LEU A 168 -15.08 -6.41 -16.31
C LEU A 168 -16.48 -6.94 -15.98
N GLU A 169 -17.43 -6.03 -15.91
CA GLU A 169 -18.84 -6.34 -15.77
C GLU A 169 -19.65 -5.65 -16.85
N TYR A 170 -20.79 -6.25 -17.19
CA TYR A 170 -21.76 -5.63 -18.07
C TYR A 170 -23.13 -5.50 -17.42
N SER A 171 -23.91 -4.56 -17.92
CA SER A 171 -25.30 -4.35 -17.53
C SER A 171 -26.15 -4.02 -18.75
N LEU A 172 -27.43 -4.37 -18.68
CA LEU A 172 -28.42 -4.00 -19.68
C LEU A 172 -29.29 -2.82 -19.23
N ASP A 173 -29.26 -2.47 -17.93
CA ASP A 173 -30.17 -1.52 -17.30
C ASP A 173 -29.47 -0.54 -16.35
N LEU A 174 -28.13 -0.61 -16.22
CA LEU A 174 -27.30 0.16 -15.29
C LEU A 174 -27.58 -0.12 -13.80
N SER A 175 -28.44 -1.08 -13.48
CA SER A 175 -28.78 -1.43 -12.10
C SER A 175 -28.27 -2.82 -11.70
N THR A 176 -28.34 -3.78 -12.60
CA THR A 176 -27.87 -5.15 -12.40
C THR A 176 -26.60 -5.36 -13.21
N TRP A 177 -25.52 -5.77 -12.54
CA TRP A 177 -24.21 -5.99 -13.16
C TRP A 177 -23.84 -7.46 -13.12
N VAL A 178 -23.34 -7.97 -14.23
CA VAL A 178 -22.92 -9.36 -14.42
C VAL A 178 -21.43 -9.39 -14.72
N ASP A 179 -20.67 -10.13 -13.93
CA ASP A 179 -19.25 -10.31 -14.15
C ASP A 179 -18.98 -11.14 -15.42
N LEU A 180 -18.01 -10.71 -16.21
CA LEU A 180 -17.52 -11.46 -17.37
C LEU A 180 -16.54 -12.57 -17.01
N ASP A 181 -16.27 -12.78 -15.71
CA ASP A 181 -15.32 -13.77 -15.19
C ASP A 181 -13.90 -13.64 -15.76
N VAL A 182 -13.50 -12.41 -16.10
CA VAL A 182 -12.15 -12.11 -16.57
C VAL A 182 -11.31 -11.50 -15.45
N THR A 183 -10.02 -11.81 -15.46
CA THR A 183 -9.03 -11.16 -14.61
C THR A 183 -7.91 -10.66 -15.50
N VAL A 184 -7.67 -9.36 -15.45
CA VAL A 184 -6.67 -8.67 -16.27
C VAL A 184 -5.66 -8.03 -15.35
N GLU A 185 -4.42 -8.50 -15.42
CA GLU A 185 -3.32 -7.91 -14.66
C GLU A 185 -2.98 -6.52 -15.21
N SER A 186 -2.62 -5.63 -14.30
CA SER A 186 -2.25 -4.26 -14.65
C SER A 186 -1.05 -4.22 -15.61
N GLY A 187 -1.17 -3.42 -16.64
CA GLY A 187 -0.05 -3.06 -17.53
C GLY A 187 0.81 -1.90 -17.00
N GLY A 188 0.57 -1.42 -15.77
CA GLY A 188 1.19 -0.21 -15.22
C GLY A 188 0.19 0.94 -15.15
N ASP A 189 0.51 2.10 -15.69
CA ASP A 189 -0.38 3.29 -15.71
C ASP A 189 -1.60 3.15 -16.62
N ALA A 190 -1.58 2.18 -17.53
CA ALA A 190 -2.68 1.84 -18.41
C ALA A 190 -2.71 0.34 -18.68
N THR A 191 -3.91 -0.18 -18.85
CA THR A 191 -4.16 -1.59 -19.15
C THR A 191 -5.07 -1.70 -20.37
N ASN A 192 -4.75 -2.65 -21.24
CA ASN A 192 -5.55 -3.02 -22.41
C ASN A 192 -6.15 -4.41 -22.20
N PHE A 193 -7.38 -4.57 -22.61
CA PHE A 193 -8.05 -5.86 -22.69
C PHE A 193 -8.74 -6.01 -24.04
N GLN A 194 -8.52 -7.17 -24.68
CA GLN A 194 -9.15 -7.54 -25.94
C GLN A 194 -9.99 -8.79 -25.75
N LEU A 195 -11.24 -8.74 -26.16
CA LEU A 195 -12.14 -9.87 -26.16
C LEU A 195 -12.53 -10.19 -27.62
N PRO A 196 -11.98 -11.27 -28.18
CA PRO A 196 -12.35 -11.70 -29.55
C PRO A 196 -13.83 -12.02 -29.66
N GLY A 197 -14.46 -11.62 -30.76
CA GLY A 197 -15.90 -11.79 -30.97
C GLY A 197 -16.40 -13.22 -30.83
N ALA A 198 -15.59 -14.20 -31.21
CA ALA A 198 -15.91 -15.62 -31.00
C ALA A 198 -16.05 -16.05 -29.52
N GLN A 199 -15.51 -15.23 -28.60
CA GLN A 199 -15.54 -15.46 -27.15
C GLN A 199 -16.36 -14.38 -26.42
N ASN A 200 -16.91 -13.42 -27.17
CA ASN A 200 -17.61 -12.28 -26.60
C ASN A 200 -19.10 -12.61 -26.37
N PRO A 201 -19.54 -12.80 -25.13
CA PRO A 201 -20.94 -13.11 -24.84
C PRO A 201 -21.89 -11.94 -25.09
N LEU A 202 -21.36 -10.76 -25.40
CA LEU A 202 -22.13 -9.53 -25.54
C LEU A 202 -22.60 -9.28 -26.98
N VAL A 203 -22.13 -10.08 -27.96
CA VAL A 203 -22.34 -9.87 -29.40
C VAL A 203 -23.84 -9.80 -29.79
N GLU A 204 -24.67 -10.58 -29.10
CA GLU A 204 -26.11 -10.68 -29.43
C GLU A 204 -26.99 -9.76 -28.57
N LEU A 205 -26.37 -8.96 -27.67
CA LEU A 205 -27.12 -8.09 -26.77
C LEU A 205 -27.42 -6.73 -27.42
N PRO A 206 -28.66 -6.19 -27.29
CA PRO A 206 -29.05 -4.99 -28.06
C PRO A 206 -28.41 -3.71 -27.57
N ASN A 207 -28.21 -3.57 -26.29
CA ASN A 207 -27.53 -2.46 -25.62
C ASN A 207 -26.79 -2.98 -24.41
N VAL A 208 -25.52 -2.64 -24.30
CA VAL A 208 -24.66 -3.08 -23.22
C VAL A 208 -23.92 -1.91 -22.64
N TYR A 209 -23.94 -1.81 -21.31
CA TYR A 209 -23.09 -0.93 -20.53
C TYR A 209 -21.95 -1.77 -19.96
N LEU A 210 -20.75 -1.23 -20.00
CA LEU A 210 -19.56 -1.89 -19.47
C LEU A 210 -18.93 -1.04 -18.39
N ARG A 211 -18.42 -1.71 -17.37
CA ARG A 211 -17.53 -1.09 -16.37
C ARG A 211 -16.35 -1.97 -16.09
N VAL A 212 -15.24 -1.34 -15.77
CA VAL A 212 -14.03 -1.97 -15.22
C VAL A 212 -14.05 -1.73 -13.73
N TYR A 213 -13.63 -2.71 -12.94
CA TYR A 213 -13.49 -2.58 -11.50
C TYR A 213 -12.16 -3.21 -11.05
N GLU A 214 -11.60 -2.74 -9.95
CA GLU A 214 -10.42 -3.33 -9.30
C GLU A 214 -10.85 -4.55 -8.48
N LYS A 215 -10.10 -5.66 -8.60
CA LYS A 215 -10.32 -6.92 -7.87
C LYS A 215 -9.57 -6.95 -6.57
#